data_55edd2d8024e591c0c0875838cc80686
#
_entry.id   55edd2d8024e591c0c0875838cc80686
#
_cell.length_a   1.000
_cell.length_b   1.000
_cell.length_c   1.000
_cell.angle_alpha   90.00
_cell.angle_beta   90.00
_cell.angle_gamma   90.00
#
_symmetry.space_group_name_H-M   'P 1'
#
loop_
_entity.id
_entity.type
_entity.pdbx_description
1 polymer ?
#
loop_
_entity_poly.entity_id
_entity_poly.type
_entity_poly.pdbx_seq_one_letter_code
_entity_poly.pdbx_strand_id
1 'polypeptide(L)'
;MGIHVPSNVPMESTPFKGMEFEADEIACGFYNEHGKKAGFSIKKEYVNKYKKTGVVTSRRFVCAKEGVRGKDKRNQNVKNPRAKTRCGCEARLVIVLNRDSKKYVVSEFIVEHNHYLHLPSTVHMMPSQRKAATTHAIEIDLAHESGLRLKQSYELLSKQVGGYDNLGFTK
;
A
#
# COMPACT_ATOMS: atom_id res chain seq x y z
N MET A 1 -10.48 -23.28 4.77
CA MET A 1 -9.57 -22.27 4.19
C MET A 1 -8.95 -21.51 5.32
N GLY A 2 -7.63 -21.63 5.52
CA GLY A 2 -6.94 -21.02 6.66
C GLY A 2 -6.91 -19.51 6.55
N ILE A 3 -7.48 -18.83 7.53
CA ILE A 3 -7.40 -17.39 7.72
C ILE A 3 -5.98 -17.10 8.22
N HIS A 4 -5.21 -16.33 7.46
CA HIS A 4 -3.86 -15.95 7.85
C HIS A 4 -3.93 -14.63 8.63
N VAL A 5 -3.81 -14.71 9.96
CA VAL A 5 -3.64 -13.55 10.83
C VAL A 5 -2.15 -13.32 11.02
N PRO A 6 -1.62 -12.11 10.84
CA PRO A 6 -0.22 -11.83 11.06
C PRO A 6 0.13 -11.93 12.55
N SER A 7 0.84 -12.98 12.94
CA SER A 7 1.16 -13.31 14.35
C SER A 7 2.28 -12.47 14.97
N ASN A 8 2.95 -11.58 14.19
CA ASN A 8 4.19 -10.91 14.63
C ASN A 8 4.18 -9.38 14.49
N VAL A 9 3.00 -8.73 14.44
CA VAL A 9 2.97 -7.25 14.40
C VAL A 9 2.87 -6.72 15.82
N PRO A 10 3.79 -5.84 16.29
CA PRO A 10 3.71 -5.23 17.61
C PRO A 10 2.38 -4.51 17.81
N MET A 11 1.79 -4.63 19.00
CA MET A 11 0.47 -4.06 19.32
C MET A 11 0.41 -2.54 19.11
N GLU A 12 1.53 -1.83 19.31
CA GLU A 12 1.66 -0.38 19.09
C GLU A 12 1.53 0.05 17.62
N SER A 13 1.71 -0.87 16.67
CA SER A 13 1.60 -0.60 15.22
C SER A 13 0.39 -1.21 14.56
N THR A 14 -0.54 -1.77 15.36
CA THR A 14 -1.79 -2.36 14.87
C THR A 14 -2.93 -1.36 15.01
N PRO A 15 -3.67 -1.04 13.93
CA PRO A 15 -4.87 -0.21 14.04
C PRO A 15 -5.91 -0.85 14.96
N PHE A 16 -6.70 -0.03 15.60
CA PHE A 16 -7.88 -0.47 16.36
C PHE A 16 -9.04 0.51 16.18
N LYS A 17 -10.25 0.03 16.39
CA LYS A 17 -11.46 0.85 16.30
C LYS A 17 -11.45 1.94 17.38
N GLY A 18 -11.68 3.18 16.97
CA GLY A 18 -11.63 4.35 17.84
C GLY A 18 -10.27 5.08 17.83
N MET A 19 -9.22 4.54 17.19
CA MET A 19 -7.93 5.23 17.02
C MET A 19 -8.13 6.55 16.25
N GLU A 20 -7.46 7.62 16.68
CA GLU A 20 -7.61 8.96 16.10
C GLU A 20 -6.38 9.38 15.30
N PHE A 21 -6.61 10.14 14.23
CA PHE A 21 -5.58 10.73 13.39
C PHE A 21 -5.92 12.19 13.05
N GLU A 22 -4.92 13.04 13.00
CA GLU A 22 -5.08 14.47 12.66
C GLU A 22 -5.44 14.67 11.18
N ALA A 23 -4.99 13.75 10.29
CA ALA A 23 -5.25 13.82 8.86
C ALA A 23 -5.45 12.41 8.27
N ASP A 24 -6.21 12.34 7.17
CA ASP A 24 -6.45 11.09 6.45
C ASP A 24 -5.17 10.52 5.79
N GLU A 25 -4.21 11.38 5.44
CA GLU A 25 -2.91 10.94 4.93
C GLU A 25 -2.03 10.31 6.03
N ILE A 26 -2.14 10.79 7.28
CA ILE A 26 -1.44 10.18 8.43
C ILE A 26 -2.01 8.79 8.69
N ALA A 27 -3.34 8.64 8.68
CA ALA A 27 -3.99 7.33 8.79
C ALA A 27 -3.58 6.38 7.66
N CYS A 28 -3.44 6.89 6.42
CA CYS A 28 -2.95 6.13 5.28
C CYS A 28 -1.51 5.65 5.50
N GLY A 29 -0.63 6.53 5.97
CA GLY A 29 0.77 6.20 6.29
C GLY A 29 0.87 5.13 7.37
N PHE A 30 0.11 5.30 8.46
CA PHE A 30 0.06 4.33 9.55
C PHE A 30 -0.42 2.95 9.08
N TYR A 31 -1.50 2.89 8.30
CA TYR A 31 -2.00 1.62 7.77
C TYR A 31 -1.05 1.00 6.75
N ASN A 32 -0.31 1.82 5.99
CA ASN A 32 0.72 1.33 5.08
C ASN A 32 1.92 0.71 5.83
N GLU A 33 2.35 1.31 6.94
CA GLU A 33 3.40 0.75 7.80
C GLU A 33 2.92 -0.54 8.49
N HIS A 34 1.65 -0.60 8.93
CA HIS A 34 1.03 -1.84 9.39
C HIS A 34 1.07 -2.92 8.30
N GLY A 35 0.67 -2.58 7.08
CA GLY A 35 0.73 -3.49 5.91
C GLY A 35 2.14 -3.97 5.60
N LYS A 36 3.15 -3.08 5.73
CA LYS A 36 4.57 -3.43 5.58
C LYS A 36 5.00 -4.50 6.58
N LYS A 37 4.70 -4.30 7.87
CA LYS A 37 5.04 -5.23 8.95
C LYS A 37 4.29 -6.56 8.84
N ALA A 38 3.01 -6.49 8.45
CA ALA A 38 2.16 -7.67 8.29
C ALA A 38 2.38 -8.43 6.96
N GLY A 39 3.01 -7.81 5.96
CA GLY A 39 3.29 -8.43 4.66
C GLY A 39 2.17 -8.32 3.63
N PHE A 40 1.39 -7.24 3.63
CA PHE A 40 0.41 -6.97 2.59
C PHE A 40 0.48 -5.54 2.06
N SER A 41 0.09 -5.36 0.81
CA SER A 41 0.02 -4.04 0.16
C SER A 41 -1.36 -3.44 0.33
N ILE A 42 -1.41 -2.14 0.61
CA ILE A 42 -2.66 -1.40 0.69
C ILE A 42 -2.97 -0.65 -0.60
N LYS A 43 -4.23 -0.32 -0.82
CA LYS A 43 -4.69 0.64 -1.83
C LYS A 43 -5.78 1.56 -1.25
N LYS A 44 -5.82 2.79 -1.72
CA LYS A 44 -6.93 3.72 -1.48
C LYS A 44 -8.10 3.29 -2.37
N GLU A 45 -9.25 2.95 -1.79
CA GLU A 45 -10.40 2.48 -2.55
C GLU A 45 -11.32 3.64 -2.90
N TYR A 46 -11.96 4.24 -1.91
CA TYR A 46 -12.81 5.40 -2.15
C TYR A 46 -12.58 6.50 -1.12
N VAL A 47 -13.02 7.70 -1.48
CA VAL A 47 -13.03 8.88 -0.62
C VAL A 47 -14.37 9.58 -0.75
N ASN A 48 -14.99 9.87 0.38
CA ASN A 48 -16.14 10.75 0.45
C ASN A 48 -15.67 12.15 0.85
N LYS A 49 -16.14 13.14 0.11
CA LYS A 49 -15.84 14.55 0.36
C LYS A 49 -17.11 15.35 0.54
N TYR A 50 -17.07 16.33 1.43
CA TYR A 50 -18.16 17.28 1.55
C TYR A 50 -18.19 18.19 0.32
N LYS A 51 -19.33 18.22 -0.40
CA LYS A 51 -19.46 18.87 -1.72
C LYS A 51 -19.08 20.35 -1.73
N LYS A 52 -19.40 21.09 -0.65
CA LYS A 52 -19.17 22.54 -0.58
C LYS A 52 -17.71 22.91 -0.27
N THR A 53 -17.03 22.16 0.59
CA THR A 53 -15.68 22.51 1.09
C THR A 53 -14.57 21.60 0.56
N GLY A 54 -14.91 20.49 -0.08
CA GLY A 54 -13.94 19.50 -0.53
C GLY A 54 -13.28 18.68 0.59
N VAL A 55 -13.63 18.95 1.85
CA VAL A 55 -13.06 18.23 3.01
C VAL A 55 -13.42 16.75 2.95
N VAL A 56 -12.43 15.88 3.17
CA VAL A 56 -12.63 14.44 3.25
C VAL A 56 -13.45 14.12 4.49
N THR A 57 -14.60 13.48 4.32
CA THR A 57 -15.48 13.08 5.41
C THR A 57 -15.29 11.60 5.82
N SER A 58 -14.91 10.77 4.87
CA SER A 58 -14.52 9.38 5.15
C SER A 58 -13.60 8.87 4.06
N ARG A 59 -12.75 7.92 4.41
CA ARG A 59 -11.86 7.24 3.47
C ARG A 59 -11.74 5.76 3.84
N ARG A 60 -11.62 4.93 2.82
CA ARG A 60 -11.44 3.48 2.96
C ARG A 60 -10.12 3.06 2.32
N PHE A 61 -9.32 2.36 3.11
CA PHE A 61 -8.09 1.71 2.69
C PHE A 61 -8.32 0.20 2.73
N VAL A 62 -7.90 -0.51 1.71
CA VAL A 62 -8.13 -1.95 1.58
C VAL A 62 -6.87 -2.69 1.18
N CYS A 63 -6.85 -4.00 1.38
CA CYS A 63 -5.80 -4.85 0.83
C CYS A 63 -5.78 -4.74 -0.71
N ALA A 64 -4.60 -4.73 -1.32
CA ALA A 64 -4.45 -4.67 -2.78
C ALA A 64 -5.11 -5.86 -3.51
N LYS A 65 -5.33 -6.99 -2.79
CA LYS A 65 -6.03 -8.17 -3.30
C LYS A 65 -7.54 -8.15 -3.08
N GLU A 66 -8.10 -7.00 -2.62
CA GLU A 66 -9.54 -6.80 -2.49
C GLU A 66 -10.22 -6.82 -3.86
N GLY A 67 -11.48 -7.28 -3.88
CA GLY A 67 -12.32 -7.39 -5.07
C GLY A 67 -11.96 -8.59 -5.95
N VAL A 68 -12.77 -8.79 -6.97
CA VAL A 68 -12.63 -9.89 -7.95
C VAL A 68 -12.52 -9.28 -9.34
N ARG A 69 -11.59 -9.77 -10.14
CA ARG A 69 -11.48 -9.36 -11.54
C ARG A 69 -12.60 -9.98 -12.34
N GLY A 70 -13.52 -9.15 -12.84
CA GLY A 70 -14.54 -9.57 -13.80
C GLY A 70 -13.94 -10.07 -15.14
N LYS A 71 -14.75 -10.74 -15.94
CA LYS A 71 -14.38 -11.12 -17.31
C LYS A 71 -14.17 -9.85 -18.13
N ASP A 72 -13.13 -9.82 -18.96
CA ASP A 72 -12.91 -8.72 -19.89
C ASP A 72 -14.00 -8.77 -20.98
N LYS A 73 -14.81 -7.71 -21.06
CA LYS A 73 -15.91 -7.60 -22.03
C LYS A 73 -15.42 -7.21 -23.43
N ARG A 74 -14.19 -6.68 -23.53
CA ARG A 74 -13.64 -6.14 -24.79
C ARG A 74 -12.98 -7.22 -25.65
N ASN A 75 -12.33 -8.19 -25.01
CA ASN A 75 -11.65 -9.28 -25.71
C ASN A 75 -11.84 -10.58 -24.94
N GLN A 76 -12.73 -11.43 -25.43
CA GLN A 76 -13.01 -12.74 -24.84
C GLN A 76 -11.94 -13.80 -25.21
N ASN A 77 -11.13 -13.53 -26.24
CA ASN A 77 -10.15 -14.47 -26.78
C ASN A 77 -8.70 -14.04 -26.51
N VAL A 78 -8.43 -13.49 -25.33
CA VAL A 78 -7.05 -13.13 -24.93
C VAL A 78 -6.21 -14.40 -24.82
N LYS A 79 -5.22 -14.56 -25.71
CA LYS A 79 -4.31 -15.74 -25.72
C LYS A 79 -3.50 -15.88 -24.42
N ASN A 80 -3.06 -14.75 -23.82
CA ASN A 80 -2.29 -14.72 -22.57
C ASN A 80 -2.95 -13.77 -21.55
N PRO A 81 -3.98 -14.22 -20.82
CA PRO A 81 -4.63 -13.37 -19.84
C PRO A 81 -3.67 -13.10 -18.67
N ARG A 82 -3.61 -11.83 -18.24
CA ARG A 82 -2.84 -11.45 -17.06
C ARG A 82 -3.36 -12.23 -15.84
N ALA A 83 -2.44 -12.74 -15.01
CA ALA A 83 -2.78 -13.49 -13.80
C ALA A 83 -3.78 -12.73 -12.91
N LYS A 84 -4.71 -13.47 -12.29
CA LYS A 84 -5.66 -12.91 -11.34
C LYS A 84 -4.95 -12.66 -10.02
N THR A 85 -4.73 -11.39 -9.69
CA THR A 85 -4.07 -10.97 -8.44
C THR A 85 -5.06 -10.68 -7.31
N ARG A 86 -6.34 -10.44 -7.63
CA ARG A 86 -7.42 -10.16 -6.68
C ARG A 86 -8.15 -11.45 -6.29
N CYS A 87 -8.38 -11.63 -4.99
CA CYS A 87 -9.00 -12.83 -4.43
C CYS A 87 -10.20 -12.51 -3.50
N GLY A 88 -10.73 -11.28 -3.55
CA GLY A 88 -11.82 -10.85 -2.67
C GLY A 88 -11.39 -10.71 -1.21
N CYS A 89 -10.17 -10.25 -0.96
CA CYS A 89 -9.70 -10.02 0.42
C CYS A 89 -10.51 -8.90 1.07
N GLU A 90 -11.01 -9.14 2.29
CA GLU A 90 -11.85 -8.19 3.02
C GLU A 90 -11.07 -7.30 3.99
N ALA A 91 -9.76 -7.51 4.16
CA ALA A 91 -8.92 -6.72 5.05
C ALA A 91 -8.97 -5.23 4.68
N ARG A 92 -9.39 -4.39 5.63
CA ARG A 92 -9.62 -2.95 5.41
C ARG A 92 -9.52 -2.12 6.66
N LEU A 93 -9.26 -0.84 6.46
CA LEU A 93 -9.36 0.23 7.46
C LEU A 93 -10.28 1.32 6.91
N VAL A 94 -11.28 1.69 7.69
CA VAL A 94 -12.20 2.80 7.37
C VAL A 94 -12.05 3.89 8.42
N ILE A 95 -11.83 5.11 7.97
CA ILE A 95 -11.78 6.30 8.83
C ILE A 95 -12.92 7.25 8.49
N VAL A 96 -13.44 7.92 9.51
CA VAL A 96 -14.51 8.90 9.41
C VAL A 96 -14.12 10.16 10.18
N LEU A 97 -14.36 11.32 9.59
CA LEU A 97 -14.12 12.61 10.22
C LEU A 97 -15.12 12.84 11.37
N ASN A 98 -14.61 12.93 12.58
CA ASN A 98 -15.37 13.44 13.72
C ASN A 98 -15.43 14.98 13.58
N ARG A 99 -16.65 15.53 13.48
CA ARG A 99 -16.84 16.96 13.26
C ARG A 99 -16.55 17.82 14.49
N ASP A 100 -16.69 17.24 15.68
CA ASP A 100 -16.48 17.93 16.94
C ASP A 100 -14.97 18.07 17.24
N SER A 101 -14.23 16.98 17.16
CA SER A 101 -12.77 16.97 17.38
C SER A 101 -11.96 17.34 16.13
N LYS A 102 -12.58 17.39 14.94
CA LYS A 102 -11.93 17.58 13.62
C LYS A 102 -10.86 16.55 13.31
N LYS A 103 -10.86 15.42 13.99
CA LYS A 103 -9.95 14.29 13.80
C LYS A 103 -10.62 13.16 13.03
N TYR A 104 -9.81 12.35 12.36
CA TYR A 104 -10.27 11.12 11.72
C TYR A 104 -10.22 9.97 12.71
N VAL A 105 -11.36 9.31 12.91
CA VAL A 105 -11.51 8.18 13.83
C VAL A 105 -11.66 6.90 13.03
N VAL A 106 -10.97 5.83 13.42
CA VAL A 106 -11.15 4.51 12.84
C VAL A 106 -12.54 3.99 13.21
N SER A 107 -13.41 3.90 12.23
CA SER A 107 -14.77 3.37 12.39
C SER A 107 -14.83 1.85 12.21
N GLU A 108 -13.99 1.30 11.35
CA GLU A 108 -13.92 -0.12 11.06
C GLU A 108 -12.48 -0.56 10.78
N PHE A 109 -12.10 -1.71 11.32
CA PHE A 109 -10.84 -2.38 11.03
C PHE A 109 -11.07 -3.89 10.92
N ILE A 110 -10.75 -4.46 9.76
CA ILE A 110 -10.77 -5.90 9.49
C ILE A 110 -9.34 -6.33 9.17
N VAL A 111 -8.81 -7.23 9.99
CA VAL A 111 -7.41 -7.68 9.94
C VAL A 111 -7.24 -8.98 9.15
N GLU A 112 -8.31 -9.77 8.99
CA GLU A 112 -8.26 -11.10 8.39
C GLU A 112 -7.98 -11.05 6.90
N HIS A 113 -7.03 -11.88 6.45
CA HIS A 113 -6.67 -12.06 5.07
C HIS A 113 -7.02 -13.49 4.59
N ASN A 114 -7.58 -13.61 3.41
CA ASN A 114 -7.89 -14.89 2.77
C ASN A 114 -6.81 -15.36 1.79
N HIS A 115 -5.58 -14.83 1.92
CA HIS A 115 -4.43 -15.14 1.08
C HIS A 115 -3.13 -15.12 1.88
N TYR A 116 -2.08 -15.71 1.35
CA TYR A 116 -0.74 -15.65 1.95
C TYR A 116 -0.19 -14.23 1.97
N LEU A 117 0.44 -13.86 3.07
CA LEU A 117 1.14 -12.60 3.28
C LEU A 117 2.59 -12.72 2.79
N HIS A 118 3.19 -11.59 2.42
CA HIS A 118 4.58 -11.54 1.99
C HIS A 118 5.52 -11.73 3.18
N LEU A 119 6.63 -12.42 2.93
CA LEU A 119 7.72 -12.53 3.88
C LEU A 119 8.44 -11.18 4.03
N PRO A 120 9.05 -10.88 5.19
CA PRO A 120 9.78 -9.63 5.41
C PRO A 120 10.80 -9.31 4.31
N SER A 121 11.52 -10.30 3.79
CA SER A 121 12.50 -10.16 2.71
C SER A 121 11.91 -9.73 1.37
N THR A 122 10.60 -9.91 1.14
CA THR A 122 9.93 -9.59 -0.13
C THR A 122 8.98 -8.39 -0.05
N VAL A 123 8.89 -7.75 1.12
CA VAL A 123 7.98 -6.60 1.37
C VAL A 123 8.30 -5.42 0.43
N HIS A 124 9.58 -5.15 0.15
CA HIS A 124 10.01 -4.08 -0.76
C HIS A 124 9.47 -4.24 -2.19
N MET A 125 9.06 -5.45 -2.59
CA MET A 125 8.47 -5.73 -3.91
C MET A 125 6.98 -5.36 -3.99
N MET A 126 6.33 -5.08 -2.86
CA MET A 126 4.90 -4.76 -2.82
C MET A 126 4.61 -3.37 -3.41
N PRO A 127 3.52 -3.20 -4.19
CA PRO A 127 3.18 -1.93 -4.85
C PRO A 127 3.11 -0.73 -3.92
N SER A 128 2.64 -0.88 -2.68
CA SER A 128 2.55 0.22 -1.72
C SER A 128 3.87 0.55 -1.02
N GLN A 129 4.88 -0.32 -1.11
CA GLN A 129 6.15 -0.21 -0.39
C GLN A 129 7.34 0.14 -1.29
N ARG A 130 7.20 0.02 -2.61
CA ARG A 130 8.28 0.24 -3.59
C ARG A 130 8.40 1.69 -4.08
N LYS A 131 8.24 2.67 -3.20
CA LYS A 131 8.51 4.07 -3.53
C LYS A 131 9.99 4.37 -3.34
N ALA A 132 10.63 4.93 -4.38
CA ALA A 132 11.96 5.50 -4.22
C ALA A 132 11.95 6.61 -3.17
N ALA A 133 12.94 6.62 -2.28
CA ALA A 133 13.16 7.75 -1.40
C ALA A 133 13.51 9.00 -2.23
N THR A 134 13.22 10.19 -1.71
CA THR A 134 13.52 11.45 -2.40
C THR A 134 15.01 11.56 -2.76
N THR A 135 15.89 11.09 -1.88
CA THR A 135 17.33 11.02 -2.12
C THR A 135 17.67 10.16 -3.33
N HIS A 136 17.10 8.96 -3.42
CA HIS A 136 17.32 8.09 -4.58
C HIS A 136 16.73 8.67 -5.87
N ALA A 137 15.62 9.40 -5.80
CA ALA A 137 15.06 10.08 -6.97
C ALA A 137 16.05 11.14 -7.50
N ILE A 138 16.61 11.98 -6.61
CA ILE A 138 17.63 12.98 -6.97
C ILE A 138 18.86 12.31 -7.58
N GLU A 139 19.35 11.23 -7.00
CA GLU A 139 20.51 10.49 -7.51
C GLU A 139 20.24 9.88 -8.89
N ILE A 140 19.02 9.40 -9.15
CA ILE A 140 18.59 8.89 -10.46
C ILE A 140 18.58 10.04 -11.49
N ASP A 141 18.06 11.20 -11.12
CA ASP A 141 17.99 12.37 -11.99
C ASP A 141 19.40 12.87 -12.35
N LEU A 142 20.30 13.00 -11.37
CA LEU A 142 21.71 13.36 -11.59
C LEU A 142 22.43 12.35 -12.47
N ALA A 143 22.21 11.06 -12.26
CA ALA A 143 22.78 10.01 -13.09
C ALA A 143 22.27 10.09 -14.54
N HIS A 144 20.98 10.40 -14.72
CA HIS A 144 20.37 10.59 -16.03
C HIS A 144 20.95 11.82 -16.75
N GLU A 145 21.09 12.95 -16.05
CA GLU A 145 21.75 14.16 -16.58
C GLU A 145 23.21 13.90 -16.99
N SER A 146 23.88 12.98 -16.29
CA SER A 146 25.23 12.51 -16.62
C SER A 146 25.27 11.50 -17.78
N GLY A 147 24.12 11.23 -18.44
CA GLY A 147 24.01 10.32 -19.58
C GLY A 147 23.89 8.85 -19.24
N LEU A 148 23.72 8.48 -17.96
CA LEU A 148 23.46 7.10 -17.55
C LEU A 148 22.03 6.70 -17.88
N ARG A 149 21.84 5.48 -18.40
CA ARG A 149 20.50 4.93 -18.63
C ARG A 149 19.88 4.52 -17.28
N LEU A 150 18.54 4.58 -17.18
CA LEU A 150 17.80 4.21 -15.96
C LEU A 150 18.20 2.83 -15.39
N LYS A 151 18.50 1.86 -16.25
CA LYS A 151 19.00 0.55 -15.80
C LYS A 151 20.33 0.66 -15.07
N GLN A 152 21.25 1.44 -15.61
CA GLN A 152 22.59 1.64 -15.02
C GLN A 152 22.54 2.41 -13.71
N SER A 153 21.68 3.43 -13.62
CA SER A 153 21.42 4.17 -12.38
C SER A 153 20.87 3.26 -11.29
N TYR A 154 19.91 2.38 -11.64
CA TYR A 154 19.35 1.40 -10.70
C TYR A 154 20.41 0.38 -10.23
N GLU A 155 21.26 -0.12 -11.12
CA GLU A 155 22.37 -1.01 -10.79
C GLU A 155 23.44 -0.33 -9.92
N LEU A 156 23.74 0.95 -10.18
CA LEU A 156 24.66 1.76 -9.38
C LEU A 156 24.13 1.91 -7.95
N LEU A 157 22.87 2.35 -7.80
CA LEU A 157 22.24 2.51 -6.50
C LEU A 157 22.17 1.19 -5.73
N SER A 158 21.87 0.07 -6.41
CA SER A 158 21.82 -1.23 -5.73
C SER A 158 23.19 -1.62 -5.14
N LYS A 159 24.29 -1.31 -5.82
CA LYS A 159 25.64 -1.55 -5.31
C LYS A 159 25.98 -0.63 -4.14
N GLN A 160 25.57 0.63 -4.17
CA GLN A 160 25.81 1.59 -3.08
C GLN A 160 25.12 1.17 -1.78
N VAL A 161 23.89 0.65 -1.86
CA VAL A 161 23.14 0.21 -0.66
C VAL A 161 23.36 -1.26 -0.28
N GLY A 162 24.28 -1.97 -0.98
CA GLY A 162 24.62 -3.35 -0.66
C GLY A 162 23.63 -4.40 -1.15
N GLY A 163 22.85 -4.10 -2.18
CA GLY A 163 21.95 -5.06 -2.84
C GLY A 163 20.58 -4.48 -3.22
N TYR A 164 19.89 -5.17 -4.12
CA TYR A 164 18.56 -4.75 -4.59
C TYR A 164 17.51 -4.74 -3.49
N ASP A 165 17.62 -5.62 -2.51
CA ASP A 165 16.68 -5.74 -1.39
C ASP A 165 16.71 -4.50 -0.48
N ASN A 166 17.85 -3.80 -0.43
CA ASN A 166 18.07 -2.62 0.38
C ASN A 166 17.61 -1.32 -0.29
N LEU A 167 17.31 -1.33 -1.60
CA LEU A 167 16.82 -0.16 -2.32
C LEU A 167 15.43 0.30 -1.89
N GLY A 168 14.58 -0.62 -1.40
CA GLY A 168 13.23 -0.31 -0.99
C GLY A 168 12.25 -0.03 -2.15
N PHE A 169 12.69 -0.09 -3.41
CA PHE A 169 11.87 0.07 -4.61
C PHE A 169 12.33 -0.87 -5.73
N THR A 170 11.49 -1.08 -6.72
CA THR A 170 11.79 -1.92 -7.90
C THR A 170 11.95 -1.04 -9.14
N LYS A 171 12.69 -1.55 -10.09
CA LYS A 171 12.93 -0.94 -11.40
C LYS A 171 11.64 -0.70 -12.18
#